data_b923816fdb3b37a78ac62aa09d4e0ec2
#
_entry.id   b923816fdb3b37a78ac62aa09d4e0ec2
#
_cell.length_a   1.000
_cell.length_b   1.000
_cell.length_c   1.000
_cell.angle_alpha   90.00
_cell.angle_beta   90.00
_cell.angle_gamma   90.00
#
_symmetry.space_group_name_H-M   'P 1'
#
loop_
_entity.id
_entity.type
_entity.pdbx_description
1 polymer ?
#
loop_
_entity_poly.entity_id
_entity_poly.type
_entity_poly.pdbx_seq_one_letter_code
_entity_poly.pdbx_strand_id
1 'polypeptide(L)'
;LAEQFPGYDQTGSEAAQAFAQACDREASEPAVVEWARAFFPVLAVVLVLRSFLYEPFQIPSSSMVPTLEVGDYILVNKFSYGLRLPVTRTKILDVGEPERGDVMVFFPPHQNDTYYIKRVIGIPGDRVAYRNKQLLVNGEPVPQEWLAEFPSGRYTVKMGREALPGTDGHLMQVDNRRGPRNFSVVVQPDHYFMMGDNRDNSSDSR
;
A
#
# COMPACT_ATOMS: atom_id res chain seq x y z
N LEU A 1 -73.34 17.98 -20.68
CA LEU A 1 -72.48 19.11 -21.02
C LEU A 1 -71.64 18.84 -22.29
N ALA A 2 -71.11 17.62 -22.48
CA ALA A 2 -70.33 17.21 -23.66
C ALA A 2 -71.16 17.22 -24.97
N GLU A 3 -72.49 17.03 -24.90
CA GLU A 3 -73.35 17.11 -26.09
C GLU A 3 -73.69 18.53 -26.53
N GLN A 4 -73.45 19.54 -25.68
CA GLN A 4 -73.74 20.96 -25.99
C GLN A 4 -72.53 21.76 -26.49
N PHE A 5 -71.29 21.24 -26.32
CA PHE A 5 -70.07 21.88 -26.76
C PHE A 5 -69.07 20.84 -27.29
N PRO A 6 -69.17 20.42 -28.52
CA PRO A 6 -68.41 19.35 -29.14
C PRO A 6 -66.90 19.69 -29.37
N GLY A 7 -66.39 20.76 -28.85
CA GLY A 7 -64.97 21.13 -28.91
C GLY A 7 -64.34 21.44 -27.56
N TYR A 8 -65.16 21.42 -26.47
CA TYR A 8 -64.64 21.86 -25.16
C TYR A 8 -63.74 20.86 -24.47
N ASP A 9 -63.96 19.57 -24.73
CA ASP A 9 -63.19 18.52 -24.05
C ASP A 9 -61.80 18.22 -24.66
N GLN A 10 -61.62 18.50 -25.97
CA GLN A 10 -60.36 18.17 -26.62
C GLN A 10 -59.29 19.21 -26.36
N THR A 11 -59.63 20.51 -26.43
CA THR A 11 -58.66 21.61 -26.19
C THR A 11 -58.27 21.72 -24.71
N GLY A 12 -59.20 21.48 -23.79
CA GLY A 12 -58.90 21.43 -22.34
C GLY A 12 -58.02 20.26 -21.95
N SER A 13 -58.24 19.11 -22.57
CA SER A 13 -57.46 17.91 -22.38
C SER A 13 -56.05 18.04 -22.94
N GLU A 14 -55.87 18.63 -24.13
CA GLU A 14 -54.56 18.84 -24.74
C GLU A 14 -53.73 19.89 -23.98
N ALA A 15 -54.37 21.01 -23.56
CA ALA A 15 -53.70 22.01 -22.76
C ALA A 15 -53.30 21.50 -21.38
N ALA A 16 -54.14 20.69 -20.73
CA ALA A 16 -53.79 20.05 -19.46
C ALA A 16 -52.67 19.02 -19.60
N GLN A 17 -52.67 18.26 -20.68
CA GLN A 17 -51.60 17.31 -20.98
C GLN A 17 -50.29 18.02 -21.34
N ALA A 18 -50.35 19.10 -22.12
CA ALA A 18 -49.17 19.91 -22.43
C ALA A 18 -48.57 20.58 -21.18
N PHE A 19 -49.45 21.08 -20.28
CA PHE A 19 -48.99 21.64 -19.00
C PHE A 19 -48.40 20.57 -18.09
N ALA A 20 -49.00 19.40 -17.97
CA ALA A 20 -48.48 18.27 -17.22
C ALA A 20 -47.10 17.82 -17.78
N GLN A 21 -46.97 17.72 -19.11
CA GLN A 21 -45.71 17.38 -19.76
C GLN A 21 -44.63 18.46 -19.58
N ALA A 22 -45.02 19.73 -19.55
CA ALA A 22 -44.12 20.84 -19.26
C ALA A 22 -43.62 20.79 -17.81
N CYS A 23 -44.54 20.54 -16.85
CA CYS A 23 -44.20 20.35 -15.45
C CYS A 23 -43.29 19.12 -15.22
N ASP A 24 -43.57 18.00 -15.89
CA ASP A 24 -42.73 16.80 -15.83
C ASP A 24 -41.33 17.05 -16.44
N ARG A 25 -41.22 17.85 -17.50
CA ARG A 25 -39.92 18.25 -18.08
C ARG A 25 -39.13 19.18 -17.16
N GLU A 26 -39.77 20.16 -16.50
CA GLU A 26 -39.13 21.01 -15.51
C GLU A 26 -38.80 20.28 -14.24
N ALA A 27 -39.61 19.29 -13.84
CA ALA A 27 -39.32 18.45 -12.67
C ALA A 27 -38.33 17.33 -12.93
N SER A 28 -38.00 17.03 -14.20
CA SER A 28 -36.98 16.03 -14.52
C SER A 28 -35.61 16.58 -14.21
N GLU A 29 -34.96 16.00 -13.19
CA GLU A 29 -33.57 16.32 -12.89
C GLU A 29 -32.68 16.04 -14.13
N PRO A 30 -31.69 16.90 -14.41
CA PRO A 30 -30.71 16.61 -15.47
C PRO A 30 -30.10 15.22 -15.26
N ALA A 31 -29.93 14.44 -16.32
CA ALA A 31 -29.38 13.09 -16.26
C ALA A 31 -28.03 13.03 -15.49
N VAL A 32 -27.25 14.11 -15.56
CA VAL A 32 -26.00 14.24 -14.80
C VAL A 32 -26.21 14.21 -13.28
N VAL A 33 -27.31 14.81 -12.79
CA VAL A 33 -27.63 14.83 -11.35
C VAL A 33 -28.09 13.46 -10.90
N GLU A 34 -28.88 12.77 -11.69
CA GLU A 34 -29.32 11.40 -11.42
C GLU A 34 -28.11 10.43 -11.36
N TRP A 35 -27.23 10.50 -12.35
CA TRP A 35 -25.98 9.72 -12.36
C TRP A 35 -25.08 10.06 -11.17
N ALA A 36 -24.90 11.34 -10.86
CA ALA A 36 -24.11 11.77 -9.72
C ALA A 36 -24.67 11.21 -8.40
N ARG A 37 -26.00 11.25 -8.21
CA ARG A 37 -26.67 10.70 -7.03
C ARG A 37 -26.52 9.19 -6.93
N ALA A 38 -26.58 8.47 -8.04
CA ALA A 38 -26.43 7.01 -8.07
C ALA A 38 -24.98 6.58 -7.77
N PHE A 39 -23.98 7.27 -8.32
CA PHE A 39 -22.58 6.89 -8.14
C PHE A 39 -21.91 7.49 -6.91
N PHE A 40 -22.37 8.64 -6.40
CA PHE A 40 -21.77 9.32 -5.26
C PHE A 40 -21.55 8.42 -4.04
N PRO A 41 -22.51 7.62 -3.56
CA PRO A 41 -22.29 6.78 -2.38
C PRO A 41 -21.21 5.72 -2.63
N VAL A 42 -21.14 5.15 -3.81
CA VAL A 42 -20.11 4.15 -4.17
C VAL A 42 -18.75 4.80 -4.21
N LEU A 43 -18.61 5.95 -4.88
CA LEU A 43 -17.36 6.69 -4.94
C LEU A 43 -16.92 7.17 -3.56
N ALA A 44 -17.85 7.62 -2.71
CA ALA A 44 -17.56 8.03 -1.34
C ALA A 44 -17.02 6.87 -0.50
N VAL A 45 -17.65 5.68 -0.58
CA VAL A 45 -17.15 4.48 0.09
C VAL A 45 -15.76 4.09 -0.40
N VAL A 46 -15.54 4.04 -1.70
CA VAL A 46 -14.23 3.72 -2.28
C VAL A 46 -13.18 4.75 -1.85
N LEU A 47 -13.53 6.04 -1.85
CA LEU A 47 -12.64 7.11 -1.39
C LEU A 47 -12.23 6.93 0.07
N VAL A 48 -13.19 6.64 0.96
CA VAL A 48 -12.92 6.39 2.39
C VAL A 48 -12.05 5.16 2.58
N LEU A 49 -12.37 4.04 1.92
CA LEU A 49 -11.60 2.81 2.01
C LEU A 49 -10.14 3.04 1.56
N ARG A 50 -9.94 3.66 0.41
CA ARG A 50 -8.61 3.94 -0.15
C ARG A 50 -7.84 4.98 0.68
N SER A 51 -8.53 5.96 1.25
CA SER A 51 -7.88 7.03 2.02
C SER A 51 -7.37 6.55 3.37
N PHE A 52 -8.12 5.69 4.06
CA PHE A 52 -7.87 5.35 5.45
C PHE A 52 -7.50 3.89 5.72
N LEU A 53 -7.96 2.96 4.89
CA LEU A 53 -7.82 1.54 5.20
C LEU A 53 -6.78 0.83 4.33
N TYR A 54 -6.94 0.86 3.01
CA TYR A 54 -6.13 0.04 2.12
C TYR A 54 -5.70 0.81 0.88
N GLU A 55 -4.46 0.58 0.48
CA GLU A 55 -3.92 1.15 -0.76
C GLU A 55 -3.25 0.05 -1.60
N PRO A 56 -3.72 -0.16 -2.86
CA PRO A 56 -3.06 -1.10 -3.76
C PRO A 56 -1.76 -0.50 -4.31
N PHE A 57 -0.69 -1.29 -4.28
CA PHE A 57 0.60 -0.97 -4.90
C PHE A 57 1.02 -2.09 -5.84
N GLN A 58 1.70 -1.73 -6.91
CA GLN A 58 2.42 -2.67 -7.74
C GLN A 58 3.91 -2.60 -7.41
N ILE A 59 4.56 -3.75 -7.27
CA ILE A 59 5.98 -3.84 -6.92
C ILE A 59 6.85 -3.45 -8.14
N PRO A 60 7.60 -2.33 -8.07
CA PRO A 60 8.37 -1.84 -9.21
C PRO A 60 9.80 -2.39 -9.24
N SER A 61 10.29 -2.97 -8.16
CA SER A 61 11.71 -3.32 -8.02
C SER A 61 11.92 -4.68 -7.36
N SER A 62 13.06 -5.31 -7.66
CA SER A 62 13.43 -6.62 -7.13
C SER A 62 14.07 -6.59 -5.74
N SER A 63 13.98 -5.48 -5.01
CA SER A 63 14.67 -5.34 -3.71
C SER A 63 14.09 -6.22 -2.60
N MET A 64 12.88 -6.73 -2.76
CA MET A 64 12.19 -7.63 -1.82
C MET A 64 12.06 -9.06 -2.32
N VAL A 65 12.68 -9.41 -3.44
CA VAL A 65 12.76 -10.79 -3.92
C VAL A 65 13.55 -11.64 -2.91
N PRO A 66 13.14 -12.84 -2.55
CA PRO A 66 12.07 -13.62 -3.15
C PRO A 66 10.68 -13.45 -2.52
N THR A 67 10.53 -12.61 -1.51
CA THR A 67 9.25 -12.43 -0.80
C THR A 67 8.21 -11.73 -1.67
N LEU A 68 8.63 -10.71 -2.43
CA LEU A 68 7.79 -9.97 -3.38
C LEU A 68 8.49 -9.90 -4.72
N GLU A 69 7.79 -10.29 -5.78
CA GLU A 69 8.33 -10.25 -7.14
C GLU A 69 7.97 -8.95 -7.87
N VAL A 70 8.76 -8.61 -8.89
CA VAL A 70 8.49 -7.42 -9.71
C VAL A 70 7.21 -7.64 -10.51
N GLY A 71 6.27 -6.72 -10.37
CA GLY A 71 4.97 -6.79 -11.01
C GLY A 71 3.83 -7.28 -10.12
N ASP A 72 4.14 -7.85 -8.96
CA ASP A 72 3.12 -8.25 -7.98
C ASP A 72 2.27 -7.07 -7.54
N TYR A 73 1.00 -7.34 -7.27
CA TYR A 73 0.08 -6.41 -6.64
C TYR A 73 -0.05 -6.75 -5.16
N ILE A 74 0.18 -5.76 -4.32
CA ILE A 74 0.01 -5.86 -2.87
C ILE A 74 -1.06 -4.89 -2.39
N LEU A 75 -1.69 -5.23 -1.28
CA LEU A 75 -2.64 -4.37 -0.60
C LEU A 75 -2.02 -3.90 0.73
N VAL A 76 -1.68 -2.62 0.80
CA VAL A 76 -1.05 -2.05 1.99
C VAL A 76 -2.12 -1.64 2.99
N ASN A 77 -1.99 -2.15 4.21
CA ASN A 77 -2.81 -1.76 5.34
C ASN A 77 -2.29 -0.43 5.90
N LYS A 78 -3.13 0.60 5.89
CA LYS A 78 -2.75 1.97 6.31
C LYS A 78 -3.00 2.24 7.80
N PHE A 79 -3.75 1.40 8.48
CA PHE A 79 -4.16 1.65 9.87
C PHE A 79 -3.37 0.86 10.92
N SER A 80 -2.53 -0.09 10.54
CA SER A 80 -1.75 -0.93 11.48
C SER A 80 -0.90 -0.13 12.44
N TYR A 81 -0.31 0.97 12.00
CA TYR A 81 0.59 1.82 12.81
C TYR A 81 0.01 3.20 13.11
N GLY A 82 -1.29 3.33 12.96
CA GLY A 82 -2.03 4.56 13.24
C GLY A 82 -2.72 5.17 12.04
N LEU A 83 -3.82 5.85 12.31
CA LEU A 83 -4.61 6.51 11.30
C LEU A 83 -3.99 7.87 10.95
N ARG A 84 -3.77 8.10 9.66
CA ARG A 84 -3.22 9.35 9.13
C ARG A 84 -4.20 10.05 8.20
N LEU A 85 -4.24 11.36 8.26
CA LEU A 85 -5.01 12.17 7.30
C LEU A 85 -4.42 12.01 5.89
N PRO A 86 -5.26 11.82 4.86
CA PRO A 86 -4.77 11.49 3.50
C PRO A 86 -3.98 12.62 2.84
N VAL A 87 -4.26 13.89 3.19
CA VAL A 87 -3.60 15.07 2.58
C VAL A 87 -2.40 15.54 3.39
N THR A 88 -2.59 15.76 4.69
CA THR A 88 -1.56 16.31 5.58
C THR A 88 -0.61 15.26 6.12
N ARG A 89 -0.96 13.97 5.98
CA ARG A 89 -0.22 12.82 6.55
C ARG A 89 -0.06 12.88 8.08
N THR A 90 -0.76 13.80 8.73
CA THR A 90 -0.73 13.95 10.18
C THR A 90 -1.36 12.72 10.84
N LYS A 91 -0.66 12.13 11.80
CA LYS A 91 -1.14 10.99 12.59
C LYS A 91 -2.21 11.47 13.56
N ILE A 92 -3.40 10.90 13.50
CA ILE A 92 -4.54 11.25 14.35
C ILE A 92 -4.68 10.28 15.51
N LEU A 93 -4.40 9.00 15.25
CA LEU A 93 -4.57 7.93 16.21
C LEU A 93 -3.35 6.99 16.15
N ASP A 94 -2.80 6.67 17.31
CA ASP A 94 -1.80 5.63 17.49
C ASP A 94 -2.50 4.28 17.70
N VAL A 95 -2.15 3.28 16.89
CA VAL A 95 -2.74 1.93 16.97
C VAL A 95 -1.68 0.91 17.36
N GLY A 96 -0.46 1.04 16.82
CA GLY A 96 0.65 0.13 17.07
C GLY A 96 1.97 0.69 16.58
N GLU A 97 3.04 -0.01 16.92
CA GLU A 97 4.40 0.28 16.44
C GLU A 97 4.88 -0.84 15.53
N PRO A 98 5.77 -0.52 14.57
CA PRO A 98 6.39 -1.53 13.73
C PRO A 98 7.22 -2.52 14.55
N GLU A 99 7.06 -3.80 14.25
CA GLU A 99 7.80 -4.88 14.88
C GLU A 99 8.87 -5.45 13.94
N ARG A 100 9.85 -6.19 14.50
CA ARG A 100 10.84 -6.89 13.67
C ARG A 100 10.13 -7.90 12.77
N GLY A 101 10.52 -7.93 11.51
CA GLY A 101 9.93 -8.80 10.51
C GLY A 101 8.83 -8.15 9.67
N ASP A 102 8.24 -7.05 10.12
CA ASP A 102 7.19 -6.36 9.36
C ASP A 102 7.70 -5.84 8.02
N VAL A 103 6.91 -6.01 6.98
CA VAL A 103 7.15 -5.39 5.67
C VAL A 103 6.39 -4.08 5.60
N MET A 104 7.12 -2.99 5.43
CA MET A 104 6.56 -1.65 5.45
C MET A 104 6.73 -0.92 4.12
N VAL A 105 5.73 -0.11 3.79
CA VAL A 105 5.79 0.90 2.73
C VAL A 105 5.96 2.27 3.37
N PHE A 106 7.02 2.99 3.00
CA PHE A 106 7.36 4.27 3.61
C PHE A 106 8.11 5.19 2.66
N PHE A 107 8.21 6.46 3.01
CA PHE A 107 9.10 7.41 2.36
C PHE A 107 10.44 7.44 3.09
N PRO A 108 11.56 7.18 2.40
CA PRO A 108 12.86 7.29 3.03
C PRO A 108 13.18 8.77 3.37
N PRO A 109 13.96 9.06 4.42
CA PRO A 109 14.22 10.42 4.88
C PRO A 109 14.86 11.36 3.85
N HIS A 110 15.57 10.80 2.87
CA HIS A 110 16.26 11.55 1.81
C HIS A 110 15.43 11.69 0.51
N GLN A 111 14.25 11.05 0.42
CA GLN A 111 13.39 11.05 -0.76
C GLN A 111 11.92 11.00 -0.35
N ASN A 112 11.20 12.09 -0.53
CA ASN A 112 9.79 12.22 -0.11
C ASN A 112 8.77 11.94 -1.21
N ASP A 113 9.23 11.63 -2.41
CA ASP A 113 8.42 11.44 -3.63
C ASP A 113 8.34 9.97 -4.09
N THR A 114 9.17 9.09 -3.53
CA THR A 114 9.25 7.69 -3.92
C THR A 114 8.99 6.77 -2.73
N TYR A 115 8.05 5.85 -2.86
CA TYR A 115 7.78 4.83 -1.85
C TYR A 115 8.86 3.73 -1.88
N TYR A 116 9.34 3.38 -0.70
CA TYR A 116 10.19 2.22 -0.48
C TYR A 116 9.39 1.11 0.21
N ILE A 117 9.70 -0.13 -0.15
CA ILE A 117 9.15 -1.32 0.49
C ILE A 117 10.34 -2.09 1.06
N LYS A 118 10.40 -2.22 2.38
CA LYS A 118 11.50 -2.90 3.08
C LYS A 118 10.96 -3.62 4.32
N ARG A 119 11.80 -4.53 4.83
CA ARG A 119 11.53 -5.24 6.08
C ARG A 119 12.20 -4.56 7.25
N VAL A 120 11.48 -4.48 8.37
CA VAL A 120 12.02 -4.04 9.66
C VAL A 120 12.96 -5.11 10.20
N ILE A 121 14.23 -4.78 10.32
CA ILE A 121 15.26 -5.66 10.87
C ILE A 121 15.60 -5.29 12.30
N GLY A 122 15.64 -4.00 12.59
CA GLY A 122 15.95 -3.48 13.92
C GLY A 122 14.94 -2.41 14.34
N ILE A 123 14.57 -2.46 15.60
CA ILE A 123 13.70 -1.49 16.28
C ILE A 123 14.55 -0.54 17.14
N PRO A 124 14.00 0.58 17.65
CA PRO A 124 14.73 1.51 18.52
C PRO A 124 15.50 0.81 19.65
N GLY A 125 16.78 1.15 19.79
CA GLY A 125 17.69 0.57 20.79
C GLY A 125 18.44 -0.68 20.34
N ASP A 126 18.05 -1.34 19.24
CA ASP A 126 18.77 -2.50 18.73
C ASP A 126 20.16 -2.14 18.19
N ARG A 127 21.09 -3.03 18.40
CA ARG A 127 22.36 -3.03 17.67
C ARG A 127 22.27 -3.99 16.49
N VAL A 128 22.22 -3.44 15.28
CA VAL A 128 22.21 -4.22 14.03
C VAL A 128 23.60 -4.22 13.43
N ALA A 129 24.11 -5.41 13.12
CA ALA A 129 25.38 -5.57 12.42
C ALA A 129 25.24 -6.56 11.26
N TYR A 130 26.05 -6.38 10.23
CA TYR A 130 26.12 -7.28 9.08
C TYR A 130 27.57 -7.61 8.80
N ARG A 131 27.92 -8.89 8.84
CA ARG A 131 29.30 -9.36 8.66
C ARG A 131 29.33 -10.58 7.76
N ASN A 132 30.06 -10.50 6.67
CA ASN A 132 30.20 -11.62 5.73
C ASN A 132 28.86 -12.22 5.29
N LYS A 133 27.87 -11.36 5.01
CA LYS A 133 26.49 -11.73 4.65
C LYS A 133 25.68 -12.41 5.77
N GLN A 134 26.18 -12.38 6.98
CA GLN A 134 25.48 -12.78 8.19
C GLN A 134 24.93 -11.55 8.92
N LEU A 135 23.64 -11.54 9.19
CA LEU A 135 22.98 -10.54 10.03
C LEU A 135 23.19 -10.88 11.51
N LEU A 136 23.46 -9.87 12.32
CA LEU A 136 23.51 -9.97 13.78
C LEU A 136 22.57 -8.91 14.37
N VAL A 137 21.78 -9.30 15.35
CA VAL A 137 20.92 -8.42 16.14
C VAL A 137 21.32 -8.54 17.59
N ASN A 138 21.67 -7.43 18.22
CA ASN A 138 22.13 -7.36 19.62
C ASN A 138 23.33 -8.26 19.94
N GLY A 139 24.18 -8.48 18.94
CA GLY A 139 25.39 -9.27 19.04
C GLY A 139 25.19 -10.76 18.72
N GLU A 140 23.97 -11.22 18.61
CA GLU A 140 23.65 -12.61 18.28
C GLU A 140 23.45 -12.77 16.76
N PRO A 141 24.04 -13.80 16.14
CA PRO A 141 23.83 -14.10 14.74
C PRO A 141 22.39 -14.58 14.52
N VAL A 142 21.71 -13.98 13.55
CA VAL A 142 20.38 -14.38 13.16
C VAL A 142 20.46 -15.73 12.42
N PRO A 143 19.70 -16.75 12.83
CA PRO A 143 19.72 -18.05 12.18
C PRO A 143 19.38 -17.97 10.70
N GLN A 144 20.19 -18.60 9.85
CA GLN A 144 20.00 -18.69 8.41
C GLN A 144 20.02 -20.15 7.97
N GLU A 145 19.01 -20.54 7.21
CA GLU A 145 18.90 -21.85 6.58
C GLU A 145 18.94 -21.65 5.04
N TRP A 146 19.96 -22.23 4.40
CA TRP A 146 20.11 -22.15 2.96
C TRP A 146 19.26 -23.21 2.28
N LEU A 147 18.35 -22.78 1.40
CA LEU A 147 17.35 -23.63 0.75
C LEU A 147 17.75 -23.99 -0.68
N ALA A 148 18.32 -23.05 -1.43
CA ALA A 148 18.68 -23.25 -2.82
C ALA A 148 19.86 -22.36 -3.23
N GLU A 149 20.59 -22.83 -4.21
CA GLU A 149 21.63 -22.07 -4.91
C GLU A 149 21.49 -22.29 -6.41
N PHE A 150 21.46 -21.21 -7.17
CA PHE A 150 21.24 -21.29 -8.61
C PHE A 150 22.06 -20.24 -9.37
N PRO A 151 22.54 -20.56 -10.59
CA PRO A 151 23.24 -19.61 -11.41
C PRO A 151 22.26 -18.56 -11.98
N SER A 152 22.71 -17.30 -11.99
CA SER A 152 21.99 -16.18 -12.60
C SER A 152 22.96 -15.40 -13.51
N GLY A 153 23.08 -15.82 -14.75
CA GLY A 153 24.07 -15.28 -15.68
C GLY A 153 25.49 -15.54 -15.23
N ARG A 154 26.25 -14.49 -14.85
CA ARG A 154 27.66 -14.59 -14.43
C ARG A 154 27.85 -14.69 -12.93
N TYR A 155 26.80 -14.75 -12.15
CA TYR A 155 26.84 -14.81 -10.69
C TYR A 155 25.95 -15.92 -10.15
N THR A 156 26.12 -16.21 -8.89
CA THR A 156 25.32 -17.21 -8.18
C THR A 156 24.44 -16.51 -7.16
N VAL A 157 23.19 -16.91 -7.10
CA VAL A 157 22.23 -16.47 -6.10
C VAL A 157 21.99 -17.61 -5.12
N LYS A 158 22.07 -17.32 -3.84
CA LYS A 158 21.69 -18.22 -2.76
C LYS A 158 20.39 -17.69 -2.14
N MET A 159 19.41 -18.54 -2.07
CA MET A 159 18.14 -18.29 -1.41
C MET A 159 18.13 -19.03 -0.07
N GLY A 160 17.70 -18.37 0.96
CA GLY A 160 17.60 -18.94 2.31
C GLY A 160 16.43 -18.38 3.08
N ARG A 161 16.22 -18.99 4.24
CA ARG A 161 15.29 -18.52 5.26
C ARG A 161 16.10 -17.91 6.41
N GLU A 162 15.69 -16.77 6.89
CA GLU A 162 16.29 -16.07 8.02
C GLU A 162 15.23 -15.82 9.10
N ALA A 163 15.53 -16.14 10.35
CA ALA A 163 14.61 -16.01 11.47
C ALA A 163 15.07 -14.88 12.41
N LEU A 164 14.49 -13.70 12.27
CA LEU A 164 14.74 -12.59 13.19
C LEU A 164 14.22 -12.93 14.59
N PRO A 165 14.83 -12.38 15.67
CA PRO A 165 14.36 -12.60 17.02
C PRO A 165 12.87 -12.27 17.19
N GLY A 166 12.09 -13.26 17.63
CA GLY A 166 10.65 -13.13 17.85
C GLY A 166 9.77 -13.31 16.60
N THR A 167 10.32 -13.78 15.48
CA THR A 167 9.56 -13.99 14.23
C THR A 167 9.64 -15.42 13.73
N ASP A 168 8.66 -15.84 12.92
CA ASP A 168 8.64 -17.16 12.27
C ASP A 168 9.68 -17.31 11.13
N GLY A 169 10.41 -16.24 10.84
CA GLY A 169 11.39 -16.19 9.75
C GLY A 169 10.76 -15.82 8.39
N HIS A 170 11.64 -15.40 7.49
CA HIS A 170 11.27 -14.96 6.15
C HIS A 170 12.30 -15.44 5.13
N LEU A 171 11.91 -15.43 3.87
CA LEU A 171 12.81 -15.73 2.76
C LEU A 171 13.72 -14.53 2.49
N MET A 172 14.98 -14.83 2.16
CA MET A 172 15.94 -13.82 1.72
C MET A 172 16.85 -14.39 0.65
N GLN A 173 17.49 -13.52 -0.10
CA GLN A 173 18.54 -13.94 -1.03
C GLN A 173 19.77 -13.06 -0.95
N VAL A 174 20.91 -13.67 -1.24
CA VAL A 174 22.20 -13.02 -1.44
C VAL A 174 22.80 -13.44 -2.77
N ASP A 175 23.65 -12.62 -3.35
CA ASP A 175 24.41 -12.97 -4.53
C ASP A 175 25.92 -12.73 -4.36
N ASN A 176 26.72 -13.25 -5.25
CA ASN A 176 28.18 -13.11 -5.19
C ASN A 176 28.72 -11.96 -6.05
N ARG A 177 27.86 -11.06 -6.57
CA ARG A 177 28.28 -9.91 -7.41
C ARG A 177 29.06 -8.88 -6.61
N ARG A 178 28.71 -8.71 -5.34
CA ARG A 178 29.32 -7.72 -4.46
C ARG A 178 29.94 -8.39 -3.25
N GLY A 179 31.07 -7.86 -2.83
CA GLY A 179 31.68 -8.26 -1.57
C GLY A 179 30.79 -7.93 -0.37
N PRO A 180 31.06 -8.52 0.80
CA PRO A 180 30.27 -8.26 1.98
C PRO A 180 30.41 -6.78 2.40
N ARG A 181 29.27 -6.13 2.65
CA ARG A 181 29.23 -4.80 3.26
C ARG A 181 29.15 -4.96 4.76
N ASN A 182 30.28 -4.87 5.44
CA ASN A 182 30.33 -4.99 6.89
C ASN A 182 29.97 -3.65 7.53
N PHE A 183 29.04 -3.65 8.47
CA PHE A 183 28.66 -2.48 9.26
C PHE A 183 28.18 -2.90 10.65
N SER A 184 28.08 -1.94 11.56
CA SER A 184 27.41 -2.07 12.85
C SER A 184 26.84 -0.72 13.23
N VAL A 185 25.57 -0.67 13.59
CA VAL A 185 24.84 0.55 13.93
C VAL A 185 23.90 0.28 15.10
N VAL A 186 23.69 1.28 15.94
CA VAL A 186 22.62 1.27 16.96
C VAL A 186 21.46 2.08 16.42
N VAL A 187 20.27 1.46 16.42
CA VAL A 187 19.04 2.10 15.94
C VAL A 187 18.65 3.20 16.94
N GLN A 188 18.57 4.43 16.44
CA GLN A 188 18.21 5.59 17.25
C GLN A 188 16.75 5.52 17.72
N PRO A 189 16.36 6.23 18.79
CA PRO A 189 14.96 6.43 19.14
C PRO A 189 14.15 6.93 17.94
N ASP A 190 12.92 6.45 17.81
CA ASP A 190 11.98 6.80 16.72
C ASP A 190 12.45 6.44 15.31
N HIS A 191 13.47 5.58 15.19
CA HIS A 191 14.00 5.09 13.93
C HIS A 191 13.88 3.57 13.83
N TYR A 192 13.78 3.08 12.61
CA TYR A 192 13.77 1.64 12.30
C TYR A 192 14.87 1.34 11.30
N PHE A 193 15.55 0.22 11.50
CA PHE A 193 16.56 -0.24 10.56
C PHE A 193 15.90 -1.18 9.55
N MET A 194 15.86 -0.73 8.31
CA MET A 194 15.15 -1.38 7.23
C MET A 194 16.10 -2.05 6.24
N MET A 195 15.81 -3.29 5.84
CA MET A 195 16.56 -3.97 4.77
C MET A 195 15.62 -4.61 3.76
N GLY A 196 16.12 -4.72 2.52
CA GLY A 196 15.45 -5.54 1.51
C GLY A 196 15.77 -7.03 1.69
N ASP A 197 14.85 -7.89 1.35
CA ASP A 197 15.06 -9.35 1.38
C ASP A 197 16.06 -9.78 0.31
N ASN A 198 16.17 -9.03 -0.81
CA ASN A 198 17.27 -9.14 -1.76
C ASN A 198 18.49 -8.35 -1.26
N ARG A 199 19.28 -8.96 -0.39
CA ARG A 199 20.33 -8.34 0.39
C ARG A 199 21.38 -7.60 -0.44
N ASP A 200 21.76 -8.10 -1.59
CA ASP A 200 22.80 -7.49 -2.42
C ASP A 200 22.25 -6.57 -3.52
N ASN A 201 20.92 -6.51 -3.68
CA ASN A 201 20.23 -5.68 -4.67
C ASN A 201 19.14 -4.80 -4.05
N SER A 202 19.47 -4.15 -2.95
CA SER A 202 18.56 -3.26 -2.23
C SER A 202 19.27 -1.95 -1.86
N SER A 203 18.59 -0.84 -2.07
CA SER A 203 18.90 0.45 -1.45
C SER A 203 18.08 0.53 -0.17
N ASP A 204 18.74 0.54 0.98
CA ASP A 204 18.11 0.45 2.29
C ASP A 204 18.95 1.14 3.36
N SER A 205 18.72 0.86 4.65
CA SER A 205 19.38 1.56 5.77
C SER A 205 20.90 1.34 5.88
N ARG A 206 21.47 0.51 5.02
CA ARG A 206 22.92 0.25 5.01
C ARG A 206 23.72 1.41 4.42
#